data_3e4b36b22ec0debaf6600bcaca8265d1
#
_entry.id   3e4b36b22ec0debaf6600bcaca8265d1
#
_cell.length_a   1.000
_cell.length_b   1.000
_cell.length_c   1.000
_cell.angle_alpha   90.00
_cell.angle_beta   90.00
_cell.angle_gamma   90.00
#
_symmetry.space_group_name_H-M   'P 1'
#
loop_
_entity.id
_entity.type
_entity.pdbx_description
1 polymer ?
#
loop_
_entity_poly.entity_id
_entity_poly.type
_entity_poly.pdbx_seq_one_letter_code
_entity_poly.pdbx_strand_id
1 'polypeptide(L)' 'KPWDVVKFVIGSREDLNRAKEIIERFSLCEKAIVYFSPVFGKIEPEEIVEFMKENKLNKVRFQIQIHKVVWDPDKTGV' A
#
# COMPACT_ATOMS: atom_id res chain seq x y z
N LYS A 1 18.04 -2.34 -14.12
CA LYS A 1 17.53 -2.38 -14.05
C LYS A 1 16.58 -2.11 -13.47
N PRO A 2 15.88 -2.35 -13.85
CA PRO A 2 14.79 -1.72 -13.21
C PRO A 2 14.62 -2.26 -11.81
N TRP A 3 13.89 -1.45 -11.05
CA TRP A 3 13.65 -1.83 -9.67
C TRP A 3 12.51 -2.81 -9.60
N ASP A 4 12.61 -3.71 -8.67
CA ASP A 4 11.48 -4.58 -8.38
C ASP A 4 10.40 -3.76 -7.71
N VAL A 5 9.17 -4.22 -7.85
CA VAL A 5 8.04 -3.59 -7.19
C VAL A 5 7.47 -4.58 -6.19
N VAL A 6 7.34 -4.15 -4.95
CA VAL A 6 6.79 -4.96 -3.88
C VAL A 6 5.52 -4.29 -3.41
N LYS A 7 4.42 -5.00 -3.44
CA LYS A 7 3.15 -4.45 -3.02
C LYS A 7 2.65 -5.24 -1.81
N PHE A 8 2.42 -4.52 -0.72
CA PHE A 8 1.84 -5.11 0.46
C PHE A 8 0.35 -4.84 0.47
N VAL A 9 -0.43 -5.89 0.51
CA VAL A 9 -1.88 -5.76 0.58
C VAL A 9 -2.24 -5.72 2.05
N ILE A 10 -2.81 -4.61 2.48
CA ILE A 10 -3.03 -4.33 3.89
C ILE A 10 -4.51 -4.46 4.22
N GLY A 11 -4.85 -5.38 5.08
CA GLY A 11 -6.22 -5.57 5.51
C GLY A 11 -6.46 -5.29 6.98
N SER A 12 -5.40 -4.97 7.73
CA SER A 12 -5.53 -4.70 9.14
C SER A 12 -4.31 -3.95 9.64
N ARG A 13 -4.41 -3.47 10.87
CA ARG A 13 -3.28 -2.80 11.50
C ARG A 13 -2.12 -3.76 11.68
N GLU A 14 -2.45 -5.00 11.93
CA GLU A 14 -1.44 -6.02 12.10
C GLU A 14 -0.63 -6.20 10.83
N ASP A 15 -1.31 -6.13 9.68
CA ASP A 15 -0.62 -6.22 8.40
C ASP A 15 0.34 -5.06 8.24
N LEU A 16 -0.05 -3.87 8.68
CA LEU A 16 0.82 -2.72 8.62
C LEU A 16 2.09 -2.92 9.43
N ASN A 17 1.93 -3.43 10.65
CA ASN A 17 3.07 -3.66 11.50
C ASN A 17 4.02 -4.68 10.91
N ARG A 18 3.47 -5.71 10.33
CA ARG A 18 4.27 -6.76 9.71
C ARG A 18 5.02 -6.23 8.49
N ALA A 19 4.32 -5.43 7.68
CA ALA A 19 4.95 -4.87 6.50
C ALA A 19 6.10 -3.94 6.90
N LYS A 20 5.87 -3.13 7.92
CA LYS A 20 6.91 -2.23 8.39
C LYS A 20 8.14 -3.00 8.85
N GLU A 21 7.90 -4.07 9.57
CA GLU A 21 8.99 -4.89 10.07
C GLU A 21 9.81 -5.47 8.91
N ILE A 22 9.14 -5.95 7.90
CA ILE A 22 9.82 -6.53 6.74
C ILE A 22 10.60 -5.46 6.01
N ILE A 23 9.99 -4.31 5.81
CA ILE A 23 10.65 -3.21 5.12
C ILE A 23 11.93 -2.81 5.83
N GLU A 24 11.87 -2.72 7.14
CA GLU A 24 13.04 -2.29 7.91
C GLU A 24 14.10 -3.37 7.96
N ARG A 25 13.66 -4.60 8.11
CA ARG A 25 14.61 -5.70 8.22
C ARG A 25 15.44 -5.89 6.97
N PHE A 26 14.81 -5.74 5.82
CA PHE A 26 15.48 -6.00 4.56
C PHE A 26 15.82 -4.73 3.79
N SER A 27 15.56 -3.58 4.36
CA SER A 27 15.80 -2.30 3.69
C SER A 27 15.16 -2.30 2.31
N LEU A 28 13.91 -2.70 2.25
CA LEU A 28 13.24 -2.90 0.97
C LEU A 28 13.17 -1.63 0.14
N CYS A 29 12.98 -0.49 0.78
CA CYS A 29 12.87 0.75 0.03
C CYS A 29 14.18 1.14 -0.65
N GLU A 30 15.26 0.50 -0.27
CA GLU A 30 16.53 0.73 -0.93
C GLU A 30 16.70 -0.15 -2.15
N LYS A 31 15.90 -1.20 -2.23
CA LYS A 31 16.04 -2.19 -3.30
C LYS A 31 14.86 -2.26 -4.24
N ALA A 32 13.73 -1.73 -3.82
CA ALA A 32 12.52 -1.89 -4.58
C ALA A 32 11.60 -0.71 -4.35
N ILE A 33 10.62 -0.58 -5.23
CA ILE A 33 9.56 0.37 -5.04
C ILE A 33 8.48 -0.34 -4.23
N VAL A 34 8.17 0.21 -3.06
CA VAL A 34 7.25 -0.44 -2.13
C VAL A 34 5.93 0.30 -2.11
N TYR A 35 4.85 -0.44 -2.24
CA TYR A 35 3.50 0.11 -2.19
C TYR A 35 2.70 -0.53 -1.08
N PHE A 36 1.87 0.28 -0.42
CA PHE A 36 0.83 -0.23 0.48
C PHE A 36 -0.49 -0.06 -0.25
N SER A 37 -1.26 -1.12 -0.28
CA SER A 37 -2.56 -1.10 -0.95
C SER A 37 -3.62 -1.66 0.01
N PRO A 38 -4.69 -0.92 0.28
CA PRO A 38 -5.70 -1.40 1.22
C PRO A 38 -6.58 -2.48 0.62
N VAL A 39 -7.02 -3.39 1.46
CA VAL A 39 -8.06 -4.33 1.07
C VAL A 39 -9.37 -3.59 1.26
N PHE A 40 -10.10 -3.44 0.18
CA PHE A 40 -11.32 -2.67 0.20
C PHE A 40 -12.31 -3.25 1.22
N GLY A 41 -12.80 -2.40 2.09
CA GLY A 41 -13.74 -2.83 3.10
C GLY A 41 -13.13 -3.43 4.35
N LYS A 42 -11.82 -3.62 4.37
CA LYS A 42 -11.17 -4.20 5.53
C LYS A 42 -10.43 -3.20 6.38
N ILE A 43 -9.90 -2.18 5.75
CA ILE A 43 -9.16 -1.17 6.47
C ILE A 43 -9.40 0.16 5.77
N GLU A 44 -9.38 1.24 6.54
CA GLU A 44 -9.59 2.56 5.97
C GLU A 44 -8.28 3.08 5.39
N PRO A 45 -8.32 3.69 4.21
CA PRO A 45 -7.10 4.25 3.63
C PRO A 45 -6.42 5.25 4.54
N GLU A 46 -7.21 6.03 5.29
CA GLU A 46 -6.64 7.02 6.20
C GLU A 46 -5.78 6.37 7.26
N GLU A 47 -6.16 5.19 7.69
CA GLU A 47 -5.40 4.50 8.71
C GLU A 47 -4.01 4.13 8.20
N ILE A 48 -3.93 3.73 6.94
CA ILE A 48 -2.65 3.41 6.35
C ILE A 48 -1.78 4.65 6.23
N VAL A 49 -2.39 5.74 5.76
CA VAL A 49 -1.64 6.98 5.58
C VAL A 49 -1.13 7.49 6.93
N GLU A 50 -1.97 7.42 7.95
CA GLU A 50 -1.56 7.83 9.28
C GLU A 50 -0.40 7.00 9.78
N PHE A 51 -0.48 5.70 9.56
CA PHE A 51 0.58 4.81 9.98
C PHE A 51 1.90 5.17 9.28
N MET A 52 1.81 5.46 7.99
CA MET A 52 3.00 5.82 7.25
C MET A 52 3.62 7.11 7.77
N LYS A 53 2.78 8.07 8.14
CA LYS A 53 3.27 9.31 8.69
C LYS A 53 3.92 9.10 10.06
N GLU A 54 3.24 8.35 10.91
CA GLU A 54 3.72 8.13 12.26
C GLU A 54 5.06 7.41 12.28
N ASN A 55 5.26 6.53 11.33
CA ASN A 55 6.46 5.73 11.27
C ASN A 55 7.47 6.23 10.26
N LYS A 56 7.19 7.39 9.68
CA LYS A 56 8.12 8.05 8.76
C LYS A 56 8.50 7.16 7.59
N LEU A 57 7.52 6.47 7.05
CA LEU A 57 7.75 5.60 5.91
C LEU A 57 7.63 6.41 4.63
N ASN A 58 8.52 7.36 4.47
CA ASN A 58 8.43 8.33 3.39
C ASN A 58 8.69 7.74 2.03
N LYS A 59 9.38 6.62 1.98
CA LYS A 59 9.70 5.99 0.71
C LYS A 59 8.67 4.96 0.27
N VAL A 60 7.73 4.66 1.13
CA VAL A 60 6.66 3.75 0.79
C VAL A 60 5.57 4.55 0.10
N ARG A 61 5.01 3.99 -0.96
CA ARG A 61 3.97 4.64 -1.72
C ARG A 61 2.63 4.05 -1.38
N PHE A 62 1.61 4.87 -1.44
CA PHE A 62 0.26 4.43 -1.14
C PHE A 62 -0.50 4.31 -2.45
N GLN A 63 -1.15 3.17 -2.65
CA GLN A 63 -1.87 2.93 -3.87
C GLN A 63 -3.27 2.45 -3.55
N ILE A 64 -4.26 3.12 -4.11
CA ILE A 64 -5.65 2.75 -3.94
C ILE A 64 -6.14 2.12 -5.23
N GLN A 65 -6.93 1.07 -5.11
CA GLN A 65 -7.51 0.46 -6.28
C GLN A 65 -8.80 1.17 -6.63
N ILE A 66 -8.65 2.36 -7.10
CA ILE A 66 -9.78 3.22 -7.33
C ILE A 66 -10.74 2.69 -8.37
N HIS A 67 -10.20 2.05 -9.37
CA HIS A 67 -11.04 1.56 -10.46
C HIS A 67 -12.10 0.59 -9.97
N LYS A 68 -11.86 -0.05 -8.85
CA LYS A 68 -12.85 -0.97 -8.31
C LYS A 68 -13.98 -0.25 -7.63
N VAL A 69 -13.75 0.97 -7.24
CA VAL A 69 -14.73 1.74 -6.49
C VAL A 69 -15.50 2.68 -7.40
N VAL A 70 -14.78 3.34 -8.25
CA VAL A 70 -15.35 4.38 -9.08
C VAL A 70 -15.79 3.89 -10.43
N TRP A 71 -15.10 2.95 -10.94
CA TRP A 71 -15.28 2.53 -12.29
C TRP A 71 -16.41 1.53 -12.43
N ASP A 72 -17.30 1.83 -13.32
CA ASP A 72 -18.36 0.90 -13.63
C ASP A 72 -18.07 0.37 -15.02
N PRO A 73 -17.69 -0.87 -15.14
CA PRO A 73 -17.29 -1.39 -16.43
C PRO A 73 -18.42 -1.36 -17.46
N ASP A 74 -19.61 -1.33 -17.00
CA ASP A 74 -20.69 -1.25 -17.95
C ASP A 74 -20.81 0.08 -18.56
N LYS A 75 -20.29 1.01 -17.92
CA LYS A 75 -20.32 2.27 -18.41
C LYS A 75 -19.32 2.46 -19.25
N THR A 76 -18.68 1.85 -19.36
CA THR A 76 -17.86 2.06 -19.81
C THR A 76 -17.28 2.27 -20.33
N GLY A 77 -17.35 2.00 -20.45
CA GLY A 77 -16.80 2.13 -20.82
C GLY A 77 -16.35 3.06 -20.63
N VAL A 78 -16.56 3.27 -20.23
CA VAL A 78 -16.25 4.09 -19.94
C VAL A 78 -15.82 4.03 -19.67
#